data_5926c1772007461865dcc52ef4c9c899
#
_entry.id   5926c1772007461865dcc52ef4c9c899
#
_cell.length_a   1.000
_cell.length_b   1.000
_cell.length_c   1.000
_cell.angle_alpha   90.00
_cell.angle_beta   90.00
_cell.angle_gamma   90.00
#
_symmetry.space_group_name_H-M   'P 1'
#
loop_
_entity.id
_entity.type
_entity.pdbx_description
1 polymer ?
#
loop_
_entity_poly.entity_id
_entity_poly.type
_entity_poly.pdbx_seq_one_letter_code
_entity_poly.pdbx_strand_id
1 'polypeptide(L)'
;IEKTISKNAVWIIGGFFVLVMVIFVGRLNILQIKKGDTYSALSERNSLDSEIIFADRGVIFDRNDVELAWNFRTDDMTEFDHSKRAYTSTPGNSVLLGYVKYPQKDKSGFYWQTNFTGMDGVEKERNEYLNGVNGSKIIEVNALGDVSSENILNAPVHGKNLHLTIDSRLQGAMYESIKKLAEDIGYQGGAGAIMDINTGELIVATSFPEYSGAVISDGKDSELINSYFNDTRKPFLNRLVSGLYPSGSTVKPFIAM
;
A
#
# COMPACT_ATOMS: atom_id res chain seq x y z
N ILE A 1 75.51 26.86 13.26
CA ILE A 1 75.94 26.01 12.11
C ILE A 1 74.82 26.00 11.09
N GLU A 2 74.84 26.94 10.14
CA GLU A 2 73.93 26.92 8.98
C GLU A 2 74.40 25.82 8.06
N LYS A 3 73.60 24.72 8.00
CA LYS A 3 73.76 23.70 6.95
C LYS A 3 73.15 24.24 5.65
N THR A 4 74.02 24.85 4.83
CA THR A 4 73.62 25.23 3.47
C THR A 4 73.24 23.98 2.67
N ILE A 5 72.03 23.93 2.17
CA ILE A 5 71.54 22.85 1.32
C ILE A 5 72.40 22.82 0.04
N SER A 6 72.96 21.67 -0.28
CA SER A 6 73.78 21.49 -1.49
C SER A 6 72.97 21.82 -2.76
N LYS A 7 73.53 22.56 -3.69
CA LYS A 7 72.88 22.85 -4.97
C LYS A 7 72.40 21.57 -5.69
N ASN A 8 73.15 20.48 -5.58
CA ASN A 8 72.75 19.19 -6.16
C ASN A 8 71.51 18.60 -5.51
N ALA A 9 71.30 18.78 -4.18
CA ALA A 9 70.07 18.32 -3.51
C ALA A 9 68.89 19.12 -4.01
N VAL A 10 68.99 20.41 -4.27
CA VAL A 10 67.90 21.22 -4.82
C VAL A 10 67.49 20.72 -6.22
N TRP A 11 68.46 20.42 -7.07
CA TRP A 11 68.20 19.90 -8.43
C TRP A 11 67.58 18.52 -8.39
N ILE A 12 67.99 17.63 -7.51
CA ILE A 12 67.41 16.28 -7.34
C ILE A 12 65.97 16.38 -6.88
N ILE A 13 65.68 17.21 -5.87
CA ILE A 13 64.31 17.41 -5.37
C ILE A 13 63.45 18.05 -6.44
N GLY A 14 63.95 19.10 -7.14
CA GLY A 14 63.23 19.72 -8.26
C GLY A 14 62.91 18.73 -9.37
N GLY A 15 63.88 17.90 -9.78
CA GLY A 15 63.68 16.86 -10.78
C GLY A 15 62.63 15.81 -10.37
N PHE A 16 62.62 15.45 -9.07
CA PHE A 16 61.61 14.54 -8.54
C PHE A 16 60.17 15.11 -8.64
N PHE A 17 59.98 16.39 -8.26
CA PHE A 17 58.70 17.07 -8.38
C PHE A 17 58.23 17.19 -9.83
N VAL A 18 59.13 17.52 -10.75
CA VAL A 18 58.83 17.59 -12.17
C VAL A 18 58.40 16.20 -12.71
N LEU A 19 59.11 15.14 -12.32
CA LEU A 19 58.74 13.77 -12.67
C LEU A 19 57.32 13.40 -12.18
N VAL A 20 57.03 13.69 -10.90
CA VAL A 20 55.72 13.46 -10.34
C VAL A 20 54.63 14.25 -11.07
N MET A 21 54.90 15.53 -11.39
CA MET A 21 53.97 16.36 -12.15
C MET A 21 53.69 15.80 -13.56
N VAL A 22 54.69 15.31 -14.26
CA VAL A 22 54.53 14.68 -15.59
C VAL A 22 53.65 13.41 -15.48
N ILE A 23 53.84 12.59 -14.45
CA ILE A 23 53.00 11.41 -14.23
C ILE A 23 51.54 11.82 -13.94
N PHE A 24 51.30 12.84 -13.12
CA PHE A 24 49.95 13.36 -12.87
C PHE A 24 49.28 13.91 -14.10
N VAL A 25 49.96 14.70 -14.91
CA VAL A 25 49.45 15.25 -16.17
C VAL A 25 49.13 14.13 -17.14
N GLY A 26 49.97 13.11 -17.27
CA GLY A 26 49.75 11.93 -18.08
C GLY A 26 48.51 11.15 -17.61
N ARG A 27 48.32 11.01 -16.29
CA ARG A 27 47.16 10.36 -15.69
C ARG A 27 45.88 11.15 -15.92
N LEU A 28 45.89 12.48 -15.73
CA LEU A 28 44.78 13.36 -16.01
C LEU A 28 44.34 13.29 -17.47
N ASN A 29 45.31 13.28 -18.42
CA ASN A 29 45.01 13.14 -19.84
C ASN A 29 44.29 11.82 -20.15
N ILE A 30 44.74 10.70 -19.57
CA ILE A 30 44.07 9.40 -19.71
C ILE A 30 42.67 9.41 -19.11
N LEU A 31 42.48 9.98 -17.96
CA LEU A 31 41.18 10.01 -17.27
C LEU A 31 40.17 10.95 -17.93
N GLN A 32 40.62 12.15 -18.33
CA GLN A 32 39.73 13.17 -18.86
C GLN A 32 39.50 13.04 -20.39
N ILE A 33 40.51 12.67 -21.16
CA ILE A 33 40.39 12.62 -22.62
C ILE A 33 40.11 11.22 -23.13
N LYS A 34 40.84 10.19 -22.67
CA LYS A 34 40.62 8.82 -23.18
C LYS A 34 39.45 8.08 -22.53
N LYS A 35 39.17 8.36 -21.25
CA LYS A 35 38.09 7.71 -20.50
C LYS A 35 36.99 8.67 -20.09
N GLY A 36 37.04 9.93 -20.48
CA GLY A 36 36.08 10.97 -20.14
C GLY A 36 34.67 10.57 -20.52
N ASP A 37 34.44 10.15 -21.78
CA ASP A 37 33.14 9.71 -22.26
C ASP A 37 32.58 8.50 -21.47
N THR A 38 33.46 7.57 -21.09
CA THR A 38 33.05 6.40 -20.29
C THR A 38 32.64 6.80 -18.87
N TYR A 39 33.39 7.71 -18.24
CA TYR A 39 33.06 8.19 -16.89
C TYR A 39 31.85 9.13 -16.90
N SER A 40 31.66 9.93 -17.98
CA SER A 40 30.47 10.73 -18.18
C SER A 40 29.23 9.85 -18.32
N ALA A 41 29.28 8.83 -19.15
CA ALA A 41 28.17 7.86 -19.31
C ALA A 41 27.88 7.07 -18.03
N LEU A 42 28.90 6.75 -17.22
CA LEU A 42 28.71 6.12 -15.91
C LEU A 42 28.07 7.08 -14.92
N SER A 43 28.46 8.36 -14.93
CA SER A 43 27.89 9.41 -14.09
C SER A 43 26.42 9.65 -14.45
N GLU A 44 26.09 9.75 -15.73
CA GLU A 44 24.71 9.87 -16.21
C GLU A 44 23.87 8.66 -15.80
N ARG A 45 24.38 7.44 -15.95
CA ARG A 45 23.69 6.23 -15.46
C ARG A 45 23.48 6.20 -13.96
N ASN A 46 24.40 6.74 -13.17
CA ASN A 46 24.31 6.81 -11.71
C ASN A 46 23.45 7.98 -11.24
N SER A 47 23.12 8.95 -12.10
CA SER A 47 22.22 10.06 -11.79
C SER A 47 20.75 9.72 -12.07
N LEU A 48 20.47 8.61 -12.76
CA LEU A 48 19.12 8.15 -13.07
C LEU A 48 18.62 7.22 -11.97
N ASP A 49 17.56 7.62 -11.31
CA ASP A 49 16.82 6.76 -10.38
C ASP A 49 15.45 6.39 -10.95
N SER A 50 15.00 5.20 -10.65
CA SER A 50 13.70 4.70 -11.12
C SER A 50 12.72 4.67 -9.97
N GLU A 51 11.65 5.46 -10.08
CA GLU A 51 10.59 5.50 -9.10
C GLU A 51 9.31 4.85 -9.61
N ILE A 52 8.57 4.28 -8.66
CA ILE A 52 7.25 3.68 -8.92
C ILE A 52 6.19 4.78 -8.88
N ILE A 53 5.33 4.82 -9.89
CA ILE A 53 4.09 5.60 -9.86
C ILE A 53 2.98 4.64 -9.44
N PHE A 54 2.51 4.78 -8.21
CA PHE A 54 1.47 3.88 -7.70
C PHE A 54 0.14 4.12 -8.40
N ALA A 55 -0.48 3.03 -8.85
CA ALA A 55 -1.83 3.04 -9.34
C ALA A 55 -2.81 3.14 -8.16
N ASP A 56 -3.88 3.92 -8.32
CA ASP A 56 -4.97 3.95 -7.37
C ASP A 56 -5.80 2.66 -7.49
N ARG A 57 -6.24 2.14 -6.35
CA ARG A 57 -7.11 0.98 -6.29
C ARG A 57 -8.52 1.34 -6.68
N GLY A 58 -9.26 0.47 -7.36
CA GLY A 58 -10.66 0.71 -7.74
C GLY A 58 -11.56 1.01 -6.53
N VAL A 59 -12.52 1.91 -6.71
CA VAL A 59 -13.51 2.27 -5.70
C VAL A 59 -14.57 1.17 -5.61
N ILE A 60 -15.03 0.86 -4.39
CA ILE A 60 -16.13 -0.07 -4.16
C ILE A 60 -17.37 0.77 -3.82
N PHE A 61 -18.44 0.58 -4.59
CA PHE A 61 -19.73 1.26 -4.43
C PHE A 61 -20.80 0.28 -3.97
N ASP A 62 -21.81 0.80 -3.29
CA ASP A 62 -23.06 0.10 -3.07
C ASP A 62 -23.95 0.14 -4.33
N ARG A 63 -25.15 -0.43 -4.28
CA ARG A 63 -26.12 -0.42 -5.37
C ARG A 63 -26.67 0.96 -5.73
N ASN A 64 -26.50 1.96 -4.88
CA ASN A 64 -26.97 3.33 -5.02
C ASN A 64 -25.81 4.31 -5.33
N ASP A 65 -24.67 3.81 -5.78
CA ASP A 65 -23.46 4.59 -6.08
C ASP A 65 -22.85 5.30 -4.85
N VAL A 66 -23.14 4.81 -3.64
CA VAL A 66 -22.50 5.29 -2.41
C VAL A 66 -21.15 4.62 -2.25
N GLU A 67 -20.09 5.41 -2.05
CA GLU A 67 -18.74 4.88 -1.83
C GLU A 67 -18.64 4.10 -0.51
N LEU A 68 -18.26 2.83 -0.60
CA LEU A 68 -18.00 1.96 0.54
C LEU A 68 -16.52 1.86 0.87
N ALA A 69 -15.67 1.87 -0.16
CA ALA A 69 -14.22 1.95 -0.01
C ALA A 69 -13.62 2.76 -1.15
N TRP A 70 -12.81 3.78 -0.82
CA TRP A 70 -12.21 4.72 -1.78
C TRP A 70 -10.77 5.02 -1.42
N ASN A 71 -10.09 5.79 -2.27
CA ASN A 71 -8.71 6.20 -2.04
C ASN A 71 -8.67 7.68 -1.66
N PHE A 72 -7.78 8.03 -0.74
CA PHE A 72 -7.48 9.42 -0.43
C PHE A 72 -5.97 9.62 -0.33
N ARG A 73 -5.53 10.82 -0.67
CA ARG A 73 -4.14 11.24 -0.47
C ARG A 73 -4.10 12.18 0.72
N THR A 74 -3.16 11.96 1.60
CA THR A 74 -2.85 12.90 2.68
C THR A 74 -1.99 14.03 2.13
N ASP A 75 -2.21 15.26 2.57
CA ASP A 75 -1.40 16.43 2.17
C ASP A 75 0.09 16.28 2.55
N ASP A 76 0.38 15.40 3.50
CA ASP A 76 1.74 15.04 3.90
C ASP A 76 2.29 13.94 2.97
N MET A 77 2.65 14.36 1.75
CA MET A 77 3.26 13.49 0.72
C MET A 77 4.64 12.93 1.13
N THR A 78 5.16 13.34 2.29
CA THR A 78 6.47 12.89 2.79
C THR A 78 6.41 11.52 3.45
N GLU A 79 5.24 11.07 3.91
CA GLU A 79 5.10 9.79 4.60
C GLU A 79 4.80 8.62 3.64
N PHE A 80 4.02 8.85 2.56
CA PHE A 80 3.58 7.78 1.65
C PHE A 80 3.59 8.22 0.18
N ASP A 81 4.24 7.44 -0.67
CA ASP A 81 4.26 7.65 -2.12
C ASP A 81 2.97 7.17 -2.81
N HIS A 82 2.07 6.51 -2.07
CA HIS A 82 0.81 5.93 -2.54
C HIS A 82 -0.40 6.49 -1.79
N SER A 83 -1.59 6.40 -2.40
CA SER A 83 -2.85 6.73 -1.74
C SER A 83 -3.16 5.77 -0.60
N LYS A 84 -3.91 6.24 0.41
CA LYS A 84 -4.46 5.41 1.47
C LYS A 84 -5.86 4.94 1.11
N ARG A 85 -6.27 3.79 1.68
CA ARG A 85 -7.60 3.24 1.55
C ARG A 85 -8.49 3.72 2.68
N ALA A 86 -9.62 4.36 2.34
CA ALA A 86 -10.67 4.70 3.28
C ALA A 86 -11.85 3.74 3.14
N TYR A 87 -12.59 3.58 4.21
CA TYR A 87 -13.79 2.77 4.27
C TYR A 87 -14.93 3.59 4.87
N THR A 88 -16.17 3.27 4.45
CA THR A 88 -17.37 3.94 4.97
C THR A 88 -17.46 3.81 6.50
N SER A 89 -17.99 4.86 7.12
CA SER A 89 -18.33 4.86 8.54
C SER A 89 -19.67 4.16 8.85
N THR A 90 -20.45 3.81 7.81
CA THR A 90 -21.69 3.07 7.99
C THR A 90 -21.39 1.67 8.54
N PRO A 91 -21.93 1.32 9.71
CA PRO A 91 -21.62 0.04 10.36
C PRO A 91 -22.15 -1.16 9.56
N GLY A 92 -21.61 -2.33 9.85
CA GLY A 92 -22.00 -3.60 9.25
C GLY A 92 -21.29 -3.92 7.92
N ASN A 93 -20.35 -3.08 7.47
CA ASN A 93 -19.67 -3.24 6.19
C ASN A 93 -18.26 -3.85 6.32
N SER A 94 -17.63 -3.78 7.49
CA SER A 94 -16.21 -4.13 7.63
C SER A 94 -15.90 -5.58 7.30
N VAL A 95 -16.73 -6.51 7.78
CA VAL A 95 -16.54 -7.95 7.53
C VAL A 95 -16.84 -8.30 6.05
N LEU A 96 -17.75 -7.58 5.42
CA LEU A 96 -18.07 -7.75 4.00
C LEU A 96 -16.95 -7.22 3.13
N LEU A 97 -16.52 -5.98 3.37
CA LEU A 97 -15.49 -5.32 2.56
C LEU A 97 -14.11 -5.93 2.80
N GLY A 98 -13.78 -6.21 4.05
CA GLY A 98 -12.45 -6.60 4.46
C GLY A 98 -11.51 -5.41 4.63
N TYR A 99 -10.22 -5.63 4.41
CA TYR A 99 -9.17 -4.63 4.53
C TYR A 99 -8.00 -4.95 3.61
N VAL A 100 -7.12 -3.97 3.42
CA VAL A 100 -5.93 -4.11 2.57
C VAL A 100 -4.65 -3.99 3.38
N LYS A 101 -3.60 -4.59 2.88
CA LYS A 101 -2.22 -4.34 3.26
C LYS A 101 -1.59 -3.44 2.21
N TYR A 102 -0.93 -2.38 2.69
CA TYR A 102 -0.27 -1.39 1.83
C TYR A 102 1.05 -1.90 1.25
N PRO A 103 1.54 -1.28 0.16
CA PRO A 103 2.90 -1.47 -0.31
C PRO A 103 3.91 -1.30 0.82
N GLN A 104 4.99 -2.09 0.81
CA GLN A 104 5.95 -2.12 1.91
C GLN A 104 7.37 -1.87 1.45
N LYS A 105 8.07 -0.99 2.18
CA LYS A 105 9.49 -0.70 2.02
C LYS A 105 10.33 -1.57 2.95
N ASP A 106 11.55 -1.87 2.51
CA ASP A 106 12.59 -2.43 3.38
C ASP A 106 13.26 -1.32 4.21
N LYS A 107 14.26 -1.69 5.01
CA LYS A 107 15.02 -0.73 5.84
C LYS A 107 15.85 0.26 5.03
N SER A 108 16.10 -0.03 3.76
CA SER A 108 16.85 0.82 2.82
C SER A 108 15.93 1.75 2.04
N GLY A 109 14.61 1.68 2.24
CA GLY A 109 13.61 2.50 1.56
C GLY A 109 13.11 1.94 0.23
N PHE A 110 13.59 0.76 -0.20
CA PHE A 110 13.13 0.12 -1.43
C PHE A 110 11.87 -0.69 -1.20
N TYR A 111 10.91 -0.58 -2.13
CA TYR A 111 9.69 -1.37 -2.09
C TYR A 111 9.98 -2.82 -2.45
N TRP A 112 9.82 -3.74 -1.49
CA TRP A 112 9.84 -5.17 -1.74
C TRP A 112 8.44 -5.70 -2.10
N GLN A 113 7.38 -5.00 -1.69
CA GLN A 113 5.99 -5.24 -2.10
C GLN A 113 5.43 -3.93 -2.65
N THR A 114 5.08 -3.94 -3.93
CA THR A 114 4.66 -2.74 -4.66
C THR A 114 3.15 -2.63 -4.85
N ASN A 115 2.39 -3.70 -4.59
CA ASN A 115 0.95 -3.73 -4.82
C ASN A 115 0.19 -3.73 -3.49
N PHE A 116 -1.01 -3.17 -3.52
CA PHE A 116 -1.99 -3.40 -2.46
C PHE A 116 -2.39 -4.88 -2.45
N THR A 117 -2.58 -5.44 -1.27
CA THR A 117 -3.03 -6.82 -1.11
C THR A 117 -4.30 -6.84 -0.28
N GLY A 118 -5.41 -7.27 -0.88
CA GLY A 118 -6.65 -7.53 -0.15
C GLY A 118 -6.48 -8.71 0.78
N MET A 119 -6.82 -8.53 2.06
CA MET A 119 -6.56 -9.52 3.10
C MET A 119 -7.82 -10.30 3.49
N ASP A 120 -9.00 -9.70 3.35
CA ASP A 120 -10.27 -10.31 3.71
C ASP A 120 -11.42 -9.74 2.86
N GLY A 121 -12.58 -10.37 2.89
CA GLY A 121 -13.81 -9.91 2.25
C GLY A 121 -13.69 -9.65 0.74
N VAL A 122 -14.44 -8.65 0.28
CA VAL A 122 -14.47 -8.22 -1.13
C VAL A 122 -13.09 -7.75 -1.61
N GLU A 123 -12.35 -7.07 -0.74
CA GLU A 123 -10.99 -6.59 -1.04
C GLU A 123 -10.07 -7.74 -1.44
N LYS A 124 -10.20 -8.90 -0.80
CA LYS A 124 -9.42 -10.11 -1.11
C LYS A 124 -9.94 -10.81 -2.36
N GLU A 125 -11.26 -11.10 -2.40
CA GLU A 125 -11.87 -11.89 -3.48
C GLU A 125 -11.78 -11.18 -4.84
N ARG A 126 -11.80 -9.86 -4.84
CA ARG A 126 -11.69 -9.03 -6.05
C ARG A 126 -10.36 -8.29 -6.16
N ASN A 127 -9.32 -8.80 -5.48
CA ASN A 127 -8.04 -8.11 -5.38
C ASN A 127 -7.45 -7.79 -6.76
N GLU A 128 -7.42 -8.72 -7.70
CA GLU A 128 -6.89 -8.50 -9.05
C GLU A 128 -7.70 -7.48 -9.86
N TYR A 129 -9.03 -7.47 -9.67
CA TYR A 129 -9.93 -6.53 -10.34
C TYR A 129 -9.78 -5.11 -9.81
N LEU A 130 -9.63 -4.98 -8.49
CA LEU A 130 -9.49 -3.72 -7.79
C LEU A 130 -8.06 -3.14 -7.90
N ASN A 131 -7.03 -3.98 -7.99
CA ASN A 131 -5.67 -3.50 -8.18
C ASN A 131 -5.49 -2.93 -9.59
N GLY A 132 -4.74 -1.83 -9.64
CA GLY A 132 -4.21 -1.31 -10.89
C GLY A 132 -2.86 -1.94 -11.25
N VAL A 133 -2.26 -1.40 -12.29
CA VAL A 133 -0.89 -1.69 -12.69
C VAL A 133 -0.06 -0.45 -12.43
N ASN A 134 0.96 -0.57 -11.59
CA ASN A 134 1.83 0.55 -11.27
C ASN A 134 2.60 1.00 -12.52
N GLY A 135 2.79 2.31 -12.61
CA GLY A 135 3.66 2.93 -13.59
C GLY A 135 5.09 3.04 -13.08
N SER A 136 5.95 3.60 -13.92
CA SER A 136 7.34 3.90 -13.59
C SER A 136 7.78 5.21 -14.21
N LYS A 137 8.60 5.96 -13.48
CA LYS A 137 9.27 7.16 -13.94
C LYS A 137 10.77 7.07 -13.69
N ILE A 138 11.54 7.74 -14.52
CA ILE A 138 12.95 8.00 -14.29
C ILE A 138 13.08 9.43 -13.80
N ILE A 139 13.78 9.61 -12.73
CA ILE A 139 14.20 10.90 -12.20
C ILE A 139 15.70 11.04 -12.39
N GLU A 140 16.13 12.20 -12.85
CA GLU A 140 17.53 12.58 -12.92
C GLU A 140 17.85 13.45 -11.71
N VAL A 141 18.79 12.99 -10.90
CA VAL A 141 19.22 13.72 -9.70
C VAL A 141 20.62 14.28 -9.91
N ASN A 142 20.81 15.52 -9.44
CA ASN A 142 22.12 16.14 -9.46
C ASN A 142 23.00 15.59 -8.30
N ALA A 143 24.26 16.00 -8.26
CA ALA A 143 25.20 15.56 -7.22
C ALA A 143 24.79 16.00 -5.78
N LEU A 144 23.84 16.90 -5.64
CA LEU A 144 23.27 17.33 -4.36
C LEU A 144 22.01 16.57 -3.96
N GLY A 145 21.49 15.72 -4.87
CA GLY A 145 20.25 14.97 -4.65
C GLY A 145 18.97 15.69 -5.10
N ASP A 146 19.09 16.88 -5.74
CA ASP A 146 17.92 17.58 -6.26
C ASP A 146 17.48 16.98 -7.61
N VAL A 147 16.17 16.87 -7.81
CA VAL A 147 15.61 16.41 -9.07
C VAL A 147 15.80 17.49 -10.14
N SER A 148 16.52 17.14 -11.20
CA SER A 148 16.79 18.04 -12.35
C SER A 148 15.84 17.77 -13.53
N SER A 149 15.41 16.54 -13.70
CA SER A 149 14.52 16.11 -14.78
C SER A 149 13.66 14.92 -14.33
N GLU A 150 12.45 14.83 -14.85
CA GLU A 150 11.52 13.73 -14.58
C GLU A 150 10.88 13.28 -15.88
N ASN A 151 10.91 11.98 -16.15
CA ASN A 151 10.32 11.41 -17.36
C ASN A 151 9.53 10.14 -17.03
N ILE A 152 8.25 10.13 -17.41
CA ILE A 152 7.37 8.97 -17.21
C ILE A 152 7.67 7.94 -18.30
N LEU A 153 8.14 6.76 -17.87
CA LEU A 153 8.36 5.62 -18.79
C LEU A 153 7.04 4.89 -19.07
N ASN A 154 6.31 4.59 -18.01
CA ASN A 154 5.03 3.91 -18.10
C ASN A 154 4.03 4.63 -17.19
N ALA A 155 2.90 5.07 -17.76
CA ALA A 155 1.82 5.62 -16.95
C ALA A 155 1.13 4.52 -16.12
N PRO A 156 0.70 4.79 -14.89
CA PRO A 156 -0.05 3.83 -14.10
C PRO A 156 -1.44 3.60 -14.72
N VAL A 157 -1.95 2.38 -14.60
CA VAL A 157 -3.32 2.02 -14.96
C VAL A 157 -4.08 1.76 -13.66
N HIS A 158 -5.04 2.63 -13.33
CA HIS A 158 -5.82 2.50 -12.10
C HIS A 158 -6.70 1.25 -12.11
N GLY A 159 -7.02 0.74 -10.92
CA GLY A 159 -7.91 -0.39 -10.73
C GLY A 159 -9.34 -0.08 -11.17
N LYS A 160 -10.12 -1.13 -11.43
CA LYS A 160 -11.50 -1.00 -11.89
C LYS A 160 -12.44 -0.84 -10.69
N ASN A 161 -13.42 0.05 -10.82
CA ASN A 161 -14.45 0.23 -9.81
C ASN A 161 -15.39 -0.98 -9.76
N LEU A 162 -15.86 -1.29 -8.56
CA LEU A 162 -16.73 -2.43 -8.30
C LEU A 162 -18.03 -1.94 -7.65
N HIS A 163 -19.16 -2.33 -8.24
CA HIS A 163 -20.49 -2.09 -7.66
C HIS A 163 -21.00 -3.39 -7.01
N LEU A 164 -21.39 -3.27 -5.74
CA LEU A 164 -22.01 -4.35 -4.99
C LEU A 164 -23.52 -4.24 -5.08
N THR A 165 -24.20 -5.34 -4.85
CA THR A 165 -25.68 -5.39 -4.77
C THR A 165 -26.22 -4.91 -3.41
N ILE A 166 -25.33 -4.61 -2.47
CA ILE A 166 -25.65 -4.18 -1.10
C ILE A 166 -26.22 -2.76 -1.08
N ASP A 167 -27.26 -2.52 -0.28
CA ASP A 167 -27.72 -1.19 0.11
C ASP A 167 -27.11 -0.84 1.49
N SER A 168 -26.21 0.12 1.51
CA SER A 168 -25.44 0.49 2.69
C SER A 168 -26.30 0.99 3.85
N ARG A 169 -27.44 1.63 3.56
CA ARG A 169 -28.38 2.13 4.57
C ARG A 169 -29.12 0.98 5.25
N LEU A 170 -29.58 0.01 4.45
CA LEU A 170 -30.23 -1.19 5.00
C LEU A 170 -29.22 -2.07 5.73
N GLN A 171 -27.99 -2.14 5.24
CA GLN A 171 -26.86 -2.83 5.90
C GLN A 171 -26.63 -2.27 7.31
N GLY A 172 -26.50 -0.94 7.44
CA GLY A 172 -26.33 -0.26 8.72
C GLY A 172 -27.52 -0.46 9.66
N ALA A 173 -28.74 -0.34 9.16
CA ALA A 173 -29.96 -0.54 9.97
C ALA A 173 -30.06 -1.97 10.50
N MET A 174 -29.74 -2.98 9.67
CA MET A 174 -29.70 -4.38 10.10
C MET A 174 -28.64 -4.62 11.16
N TYR A 175 -27.42 -4.08 10.94
CA TYR A 175 -26.32 -4.18 11.90
C TYR A 175 -26.69 -3.61 13.27
N GLU A 176 -27.22 -2.40 13.33
CA GLU A 176 -27.64 -1.78 14.57
C GLU A 176 -28.77 -2.55 15.27
N SER A 177 -29.69 -3.13 14.50
CA SER A 177 -30.76 -3.97 15.05
C SER A 177 -30.20 -5.24 15.70
N ILE A 178 -29.23 -5.90 15.03
CA ILE A 178 -28.56 -7.10 15.55
C ILE A 178 -27.74 -6.74 16.80
N LYS A 179 -27.00 -5.64 16.74
CA LYS A 179 -26.19 -5.14 17.85
C LYS A 179 -27.05 -4.91 19.08
N LYS A 180 -28.13 -4.14 18.93
CA LYS A 180 -29.06 -3.86 20.03
C LYS A 180 -29.62 -5.14 20.62
N LEU A 181 -30.09 -6.06 19.79
CA LEU A 181 -30.64 -7.34 20.27
C LEU A 181 -29.58 -8.17 21.01
N ALA A 182 -28.35 -8.21 20.49
CA ALA A 182 -27.26 -8.93 21.13
C ALA A 182 -26.89 -8.33 22.49
N GLU A 183 -26.84 -7.00 22.59
CA GLU A 183 -26.57 -6.30 23.85
C GLU A 183 -27.70 -6.44 24.87
N ASP A 184 -28.95 -6.31 24.44
CA ASP A 184 -30.14 -6.42 25.32
C ASP A 184 -30.29 -7.83 25.94
N ILE A 185 -29.92 -8.89 25.20
CA ILE A 185 -30.09 -10.28 25.63
C ILE A 185 -28.77 -10.89 26.14
N GLY A 186 -27.62 -10.27 25.84
CA GLY A 186 -26.30 -10.77 26.25
C GLY A 186 -25.71 -11.79 25.24
N TYR A 187 -26.10 -11.77 23.97
CA TYR A 187 -25.50 -12.61 22.93
C TYR A 187 -24.10 -12.13 22.52
N GLN A 188 -23.24 -13.07 22.17
CA GLN A 188 -21.86 -12.79 21.75
C GLN A 188 -21.79 -12.14 20.35
N GLY A 189 -22.86 -12.26 19.55
CA GLY A 189 -22.92 -11.70 18.23
C GLY A 189 -24.10 -12.25 17.43
N GLY A 190 -24.23 -11.79 16.19
CA GLY A 190 -25.28 -12.21 15.28
C GLY A 190 -24.94 -11.88 13.83
N ALA A 191 -25.76 -12.38 12.92
CA ALA A 191 -25.63 -12.06 11.49
C ALA A 191 -27.02 -11.93 10.87
N GLY A 192 -27.11 -11.17 9.76
CA GLY A 192 -28.34 -11.02 9.02
C GLY A 192 -28.07 -10.84 7.53
N ALA A 193 -28.96 -11.37 6.71
CA ALA A 193 -28.97 -11.21 5.27
C ALA A 193 -30.37 -10.89 4.76
N ILE A 194 -30.45 -10.08 3.71
CA ILE A 194 -31.65 -9.86 2.92
C ILE A 194 -31.28 -10.19 1.46
N MET A 195 -32.06 -11.07 0.85
CA MET A 195 -31.87 -11.47 -0.52
C MET A 195 -33.12 -11.15 -1.35
N ASP A 196 -32.92 -10.64 -2.54
CA ASP A 196 -33.99 -10.53 -3.53
C ASP A 196 -34.29 -11.92 -4.08
N ILE A 197 -35.53 -12.38 -3.91
CA ILE A 197 -35.93 -13.73 -4.32
C ILE A 197 -36.02 -13.93 -5.84
N ASN A 198 -36.10 -12.83 -6.60
CA ASN A 198 -36.20 -12.92 -8.07
C ASN A 198 -34.81 -12.94 -8.73
N THR A 199 -33.86 -12.20 -8.19
CA THR A 199 -32.51 -12.06 -8.78
C THR A 199 -31.45 -12.88 -8.05
N GLY A 200 -31.68 -13.23 -6.78
CA GLY A 200 -30.69 -13.87 -5.91
C GLY A 200 -29.64 -12.87 -5.36
N GLU A 201 -29.80 -11.60 -5.63
CA GLU A 201 -28.88 -10.57 -5.13
C GLU A 201 -28.99 -10.39 -3.62
N LEU A 202 -27.85 -10.32 -2.94
CA LEU A 202 -27.80 -9.93 -1.54
C LEU A 202 -27.90 -8.41 -1.42
N ILE A 203 -28.97 -7.93 -0.81
CA ILE A 203 -29.19 -6.50 -0.51
C ILE A 203 -28.54 -6.13 0.81
N VAL A 204 -28.51 -7.07 1.76
CA VAL A 204 -27.84 -6.94 3.06
C VAL A 204 -27.08 -8.22 3.36
N ALA A 205 -25.86 -8.07 3.88
CA ALA A 205 -25.02 -9.19 4.33
C ALA A 205 -24.11 -8.67 5.46
N THR A 206 -24.54 -8.75 6.73
CA THR A 206 -23.86 -8.15 7.87
C THR A 206 -23.59 -9.15 8.99
N SER A 207 -22.56 -8.87 9.79
CA SER A 207 -22.12 -9.66 10.93
C SER A 207 -21.71 -8.75 12.08
N PHE A 208 -22.23 -8.99 13.28
CA PHE A 208 -21.90 -8.29 14.52
C PHE A 208 -21.15 -9.24 15.49
N PRO A 209 -20.14 -8.76 16.24
CA PRO A 209 -19.46 -7.48 16.08
C PRO A 209 -18.56 -7.46 14.84
N GLU A 210 -18.07 -6.26 14.48
CA GLU A 210 -17.11 -6.06 13.43
C GLU A 210 -15.86 -5.31 13.93
N TYR A 211 -14.80 -5.34 13.13
CA TYR A 211 -13.58 -4.55 13.32
C TYR A 211 -13.60 -3.32 12.41
N SER A 212 -12.67 -2.40 12.58
CA SER A 212 -12.47 -1.30 11.61
C SER A 212 -11.43 -1.68 10.56
N GLY A 213 -11.85 -1.82 9.30
CA GLY A 213 -10.95 -2.11 8.17
C GLY A 213 -9.87 -1.04 7.98
N ALA A 214 -10.23 0.24 8.22
CA ALA A 214 -9.29 1.36 8.14
C ALA A 214 -8.17 1.24 9.19
N VAL A 215 -8.53 0.93 10.45
CA VAL A 215 -7.56 0.77 11.55
C VAL A 215 -6.61 -0.40 11.29
N ILE A 216 -7.14 -1.53 10.82
CA ILE A 216 -6.32 -2.70 10.50
C ILE A 216 -5.39 -2.42 9.32
N SER A 217 -5.88 -1.74 8.27
CA SER A 217 -5.06 -1.38 7.11
C SER A 217 -3.94 -0.40 7.48
N ASP A 218 -4.21 0.61 8.31
CA ASP A 218 -3.22 1.62 8.72
C ASP A 218 -2.15 1.03 9.66
N GLY A 219 -2.53 0.06 10.49
CA GLY A 219 -1.63 -0.68 11.38
C GLY A 219 -0.97 0.14 12.49
N LYS A 220 -1.32 1.42 12.65
CA LYS A 220 -0.69 2.35 13.62
C LYS A 220 -1.20 2.16 15.04
N ASP A 221 -2.48 1.88 15.21
CA ASP A 221 -3.12 1.69 16.51
C ASP A 221 -3.03 0.23 16.98
N SER A 222 -1.84 -0.13 17.48
CA SER A 222 -1.59 -1.50 17.95
C SER A 222 -2.46 -1.90 19.14
N GLU A 223 -2.88 -0.94 19.99
CA GLU A 223 -3.71 -1.21 21.15
C GLU A 223 -5.13 -1.62 20.72
N LEU A 224 -5.75 -0.83 19.85
CA LEU A 224 -7.06 -1.13 19.30
C LEU A 224 -7.04 -2.42 18.46
N ILE A 225 -6.00 -2.62 17.64
CA ILE A 225 -5.84 -3.85 16.85
C ILE A 225 -5.76 -5.08 17.77
N ASN A 226 -4.94 -5.02 18.82
CA ASN A 226 -4.84 -6.10 19.80
C ASN A 226 -6.18 -6.33 20.54
N SER A 227 -6.96 -5.28 20.78
CA SER A 227 -8.30 -5.44 21.39
C SER A 227 -9.23 -6.27 20.48
N TYR A 228 -9.20 -6.07 19.16
CA TYR A 228 -9.97 -6.89 18.21
C TYR A 228 -9.54 -8.37 18.21
N PHE A 229 -8.22 -8.64 18.28
CA PHE A 229 -7.73 -10.03 18.32
C PHE A 229 -8.05 -10.75 19.61
N ASN A 230 -8.09 -10.03 20.73
CA ASN A 230 -8.37 -10.58 22.04
C ASN A 230 -9.88 -10.57 22.40
N ASP A 231 -10.73 -9.96 21.59
CA ASP A 231 -12.18 -9.93 21.83
C ASP A 231 -12.77 -11.33 21.67
N THR A 232 -13.30 -11.88 22.79
CA THR A 232 -13.95 -13.19 22.82
C THR A 232 -15.13 -13.30 21.88
N ARG A 233 -15.73 -12.17 21.49
CA ARG A 233 -16.82 -12.08 20.53
C ARG A 233 -16.37 -12.24 19.08
N LYS A 234 -15.05 -12.36 18.80
CA LYS A 234 -14.46 -12.66 17.49
C LYS A 234 -14.96 -11.73 16.35
N PRO A 235 -14.56 -10.44 16.35
CA PRO A 235 -15.04 -9.47 15.35
C PRO A 235 -14.60 -9.78 13.92
N PHE A 236 -13.55 -10.58 13.72
CA PHE A 236 -13.12 -11.03 12.39
C PHE A 236 -13.96 -12.19 11.83
N LEU A 237 -14.81 -12.82 12.63
CA LEU A 237 -15.63 -13.93 12.16
C LEU A 237 -16.81 -13.42 11.32
N ASN A 238 -16.83 -13.74 10.05
CA ASN A 238 -18.02 -13.57 9.21
C ASN A 238 -19.07 -14.62 9.61
N ARG A 239 -19.96 -14.23 10.51
CA ARG A 239 -20.98 -15.13 11.08
C ARG A 239 -22.02 -15.56 10.04
N LEU A 240 -22.20 -14.77 8.97
CA LEU A 240 -23.15 -15.09 7.93
C LEU A 240 -22.74 -16.33 7.15
N VAL A 241 -21.44 -16.47 6.85
CA VAL A 241 -20.93 -17.55 5.96
C VAL A 241 -20.08 -18.58 6.69
N SER A 242 -19.48 -18.23 7.83
CA SER A 242 -18.56 -19.11 8.57
C SER A 242 -19.03 -19.42 9.99
N GLY A 243 -20.19 -18.89 10.40
CA GLY A 243 -20.77 -19.18 11.70
C GLY A 243 -21.40 -20.60 11.72
N LEU A 244 -21.02 -21.39 12.73
CA LEU A 244 -21.56 -22.73 12.95
C LEU A 244 -22.64 -22.65 14.01
N TYR A 245 -23.91 -22.68 13.60
CA TYR A 245 -25.07 -22.59 14.50
C TYR A 245 -25.98 -23.79 14.32
N PRO A 246 -26.62 -24.28 15.42
CA PRO A 246 -27.68 -25.27 15.31
C PRO A 246 -28.85 -24.70 14.50
N SER A 247 -29.17 -25.32 13.38
CA SER A 247 -30.21 -24.84 12.46
C SER A 247 -31.63 -24.89 13.06
N GLY A 248 -31.84 -25.76 14.03
CA GLY A 248 -33.12 -25.93 14.68
C GLY A 248 -34.27 -26.20 13.69
N SER A 249 -35.40 -25.54 13.91
CA SER A 249 -36.61 -25.73 13.09
C SER A 249 -36.53 -25.12 11.69
N THR A 250 -35.47 -24.34 11.38
CA THR A 250 -35.32 -23.74 10.02
C THR A 250 -35.08 -24.76 8.92
N VAL A 251 -34.62 -25.98 9.27
CA VAL A 251 -34.47 -27.09 8.29
C VAL A 251 -35.74 -27.82 7.98
N LYS A 252 -36.84 -27.65 8.73
CA LYS A 252 -38.09 -28.41 8.53
C LYS A 252 -38.69 -28.30 7.13
N PRO A 253 -38.69 -27.10 6.48
CA PRO A 253 -39.17 -27.01 5.09
C PRO A 253 -38.41 -27.90 4.12
N PHE A 254 -37.09 -28.10 4.31
CA PHE A 254 -36.25 -28.94 3.45
C PHE A 254 -36.43 -30.46 3.74
N ILE A 255 -36.85 -30.81 4.96
CA ILE A 255 -37.09 -32.20 5.34
C ILE A 255 -38.50 -32.64 4.89
N ALA A 256 -39.43 -31.69 4.79
CA ALA A 256 -40.82 -31.94 4.43
C ALA A 256 -41.09 -32.02 2.90
N MET A 257 -40.06 -31.70 2.10
CA MET A 257 -40.08 -31.87 0.64
C MET A 257 -39.57 -33.25 0.24
#